data_c61be8175546b7d81897aeefb99e6454
#
_entry.id   c61be8175546b7d81897aeefb99e6454
#
_cell.length_a   1.000
_cell.length_b   1.000
_cell.length_c   1.000
_cell.angle_alpha   90.00
_cell.angle_beta   90.00
_cell.angle_gamma   90.00
#
_symmetry.space_group_name_H-M   'P 1'
#
loop_
_entity.id
_entity.type
_entity.pdbx_description
1 polymer ?
#
loop_
_entity_poly.entity_id
_entity_poly.type
_entity_poly.pdbx_seq_one_letter_code
_entity_poly.pdbx_strand_id
1 'polypeptide(L)'
;RDQPRSRGLGDVYKRQKRTNKMKELKEFSSEEEYVPRSIQYIVVHCSATRANIPFTEEQLLKCHLQRGFKYIGYHFYITRDGELHHCRPVSEPGAHVRGFNRHSIGICYEGGLDENGYPADTRTQAQRFTLLDLLTILRHQYPKAQILGHYQLSASIHKACPCFDCRKEYAEL
;
A
#
# COMPACT_ATOMS: atom_id res chain seq x y z
N ARG A 1 -15.95 -10.81 -44.04
CA ARG A 1 -16.53 -11.31 -42.76
C ARG A 1 -15.52 -11.01 -41.67
N ASP A 2 -15.79 -9.93 -40.90
CA ASP A 2 -14.95 -9.52 -39.78
C ASP A 2 -15.14 -10.46 -38.58
N GLN A 3 -14.06 -11.03 -38.08
CA GLN A 3 -14.06 -11.77 -36.82
C GLN A 3 -14.13 -10.79 -35.65
N PRO A 4 -14.95 -11.05 -34.62
CA PRO A 4 -15.00 -10.21 -33.45
C PRO A 4 -13.69 -10.29 -32.66
N ARG A 5 -13.07 -9.13 -32.47
CA ARG A 5 -11.78 -8.97 -31.78
C ARG A 5 -11.87 -9.44 -30.32
N SER A 6 -10.92 -10.26 -29.91
CA SER A 6 -10.73 -10.87 -28.57
C SER A 6 -10.49 -9.90 -27.39
N ARG A 7 -10.93 -8.65 -27.49
CA ARG A 7 -10.78 -7.64 -26.43
C ARG A 7 -11.65 -7.86 -25.20
N GLY A 8 -12.76 -8.64 -25.32
CA GLY A 8 -13.72 -8.83 -24.23
C GLY A 8 -13.27 -9.81 -23.12
N LEU A 9 -12.54 -10.85 -23.48
CA LEU A 9 -12.14 -11.90 -22.50
C LEU A 9 -11.08 -11.41 -21.50
N GLY A 10 -10.12 -10.63 -21.94
CA GLY A 10 -9.09 -10.05 -21.07
C GLY A 10 -9.66 -9.07 -20.05
N ASP A 11 -10.64 -8.25 -20.47
CA ASP A 11 -11.27 -7.26 -19.60
C ASP A 11 -12.24 -7.91 -18.60
N VAL A 12 -12.96 -8.96 -19.02
CA VAL A 12 -13.80 -9.77 -18.14
C VAL A 12 -12.95 -10.48 -17.07
N TYR A 13 -11.82 -11.08 -17.47
CA TYR A 13 -10.91 -11.76 -16.55
C TYR A 13 -10.26 -10.78 -15.55
N LYS A 14 -9.84 -9.59 -15.98
CA LYS A 14 -9.32 -8.54 -15.11
C LYS A 14 -10.39 -8.05 -14.14
N ARG A 15 -11.61 -7.85 -14.62
CA ARG A 15 -12.76 -7.44 -13.79
C ARG A 15 -13.09 -8.51 -12.75
N GLN A 16 -13.09 -9.80 -13.12
CA GLN A 16 -13.35 -10.92 -12.22
C GLN A 16 -12.26 -11.04 -11.15
N LYS A 17 -10.97 -10.93 -11.52
CA LYS A 17 -9.85 -10.90 -10.58
C LYS A 17 -9.97 -9.75 -9.58
N ARG A 18 -10.34 -8.56 -10.06
CA ARG A 18 -10.56 -7.38 -9.22
C ARG A 18 -11.72 -7.59 -8.25
N THR A 19 -12.84 -8.16 -8.71
CA THR A 19 -14.02 -8.45 -7.87
C THR A 19 -13.68 -9.46 -6.78
N ASN A 20 -12.95 -10.54 -7.10
CA ASN A 20 -12.53 -11.55 -6.13
C ASN A 20 -11.57 -10.94 -5.09
N LYS A 21 -10.58 -10.14 -5.52
CA LYS A 21 -9.66 -9.45 -4.62
C LYS A 21 -10.37 -8.47 -3.69
N MET A 22 -11.37 -7.73 -4.21
CA MET A 22 -12.21 -6.85 -3.39
C MET A 22 -13.05 -7.62 -2.37
N LYS A 23 -13.48 -8.84 -2.70
CA LYS A 23 -14.21 -9.72 -1.78
C LYS A 23 -13.29 -10.21 -0.66
N GLU A 24 -12.10 -10.69 -0.99
CA GLU A 24 -11.06 -11.10 -0.02
C GLU A 24 -10.68 -9.95 0.93
N LEU A 25 -10.50 -8.73 0.41
CA LEU A 25 -10.20 -7.55 1.23
C LEU A 25 -11.36 -7.19 2.17
N LYS A 26 -12.61 -7.35 1.73
CA LYS A 26 -13.80 -7.13 2.58
C LYS A 26 -13.96 -8.20 3.65
N GLU A 27 -13.72 -9.48 3.30
CA GLU A 27 -13.75 -10.60 4.24
C GLU A 27 -12.68 -10.42 5.32
N PHE A 28 -11.46 -10.05 4.94
CA PHE A 28 -10.39 -9.72 5.90
C PHE A 28 -10.80 -8.58 6.85
N SER A 29 -11.46 -7.54 6.35
CA SER A 29 -11.91 -6.41 7.19
C SER A 29 -13.03 -6.78 8.17
N SER A 30 -13.74 -7.90 7.95
CA SER A 30 -14.83 -8.37 8.81
C SER A 30 -14.38 -9.35 9.89
N GLU A 31 -13.19 -9.97 9.76
CA GLU A 31 -12.67 -10.98 10.67
C GLU A 31 -11.73 -10.41 11.76
N GLU A 32 -11.17 -9.21 11.57
CA GLU A 32 -10.42 -8.55 12.64
C GLU A 32 -11.37 -8.10 13.76
N GLU A 33 -11.21 -8.68 14.93
CA GLU A 33 -11.82 -8.21 16.16
C GLU A 33 -11.60 -6.71 16.31
N TYR A 34 -12.67 -5.92 16.23
CA TYR A 34 -12.64 -4.47 16.26
C TYR A 34 -12.09 -3.96 17.59
N VAL A 35 -10.78 -3.84 17.69
CA VAL A 35 -10.15 -3.04 18.75
C VAL A 35 -10.12 -1.59 18.26
N PRO A 36 -10.86 -0.68 18.92
CA PRO A 36 -10.99 0.68 18.44
C PRO A 36 -9.68 1.45 18.62
N ARG A 37 -8.78 1.37 17.62
CA ARG A 37 -7.69 2.32 17.47
C ARG A 37 -8.24 3.61 16.84
N SER A 38 -7.91 4.75 17.44
CA SER A 38 -8.17 6.04 16.82
C SER A 38 -7.21 6.24 15.63
N ILE A 39 -7.63 5.86 14.42
CA ILE A 39 -6.85 6.05 13.21
C ILE A 39 -7.11 7.45 12.65
N GLN A 40 -6.06 8.26 12.62
CA GLN A 40 -6.07 9.63 12.10
C GLN A 40 -5.40 9.71 10.72
N TYR A 41 -4.51 8.77 10.40
CA TYR A 41 -3.72 8.79 9.18
C TYR A 41 -3.64 7.42 8.51
N ILE A 42 -3.78 7.40 7.20
CA ILE A 42 -3.44 6.28 6.33
C ILE A 42 -2.21 6.73 5.54
N VAL A 43 -1.06 6.12 5.83
CA VAL A 43 0.24 6.60 5.36
C VAL A 43 0.79 5.67 4.30
N VAL A 44 1.00 6.22 3.11
CA VAL A 44 1.61 5.48 2.00
C VAL A 44 3.12 5.66 2.01
N HIS A 45 3.83 4.54 1.84
CA HIS A 45 5.28 4.43 1.74
C HIS A 45 5.71 3.71 0.47
N CYS A 46 6.97 3.83 0.12
CA CYS A 46 7.67 2.93 -0.79
C CYS A 46 8.77 2.17 -0.03
N SER A 47 9.16 1.00 -0.53
CA SER A 47 10.26 0.23 0.04
C SER A 47 11.64 0.88 -0.19
N ALA A 48 11.72 1.90 -1.03
CA ALA A 48 12.95 2.53 -1.50
C ALA A 48 13.91 1.52 -2.14
N THR A 49 13.36 0.65 -2.99
CA THR A 49 14.08 -0.36 -3.77
C THR A 49 14.01 -0.03 -5.26
N ARG A 50 15.00 -0.51 -6.02
CA ARG A 50 15.08 -0.26 -7.48
C ARG A 50 13.97 -0.99 -8.22
N ALA A 51 13.41 -0.34 -9.23
CA ALA A 51 12.29 -0.86 -10.01
C ALA A 51 12.61 -2.15 -10.79
N ASN A 52 13.87 -2.38 -11.12
CA ASN A 52 14.37 -3.55 -11.87
C ASN A 52 14.87 -4.70 -10.99
N ILE A 53 14.80 -4.56 -9.65
CA ILE A 53 15.24 -5.59 -8.70
C ILE A 53 14.04 -5.99 -7.84
N PRO A 54 13.58 -7.24 -7.89
CA PRO A 54 12.49 -7.72 -7.05
C PRO A 54 12.81 -7.57 -5.56
N PHE A 55 11.80 -7.19 -4.78
CA PHE A 55 11.91 -7.08 -3.34
C PHE A 55 10.68 -7.70 -2.69
N THR A 56 10.77 -8.99 -2.37
CA THR A 56 9.66 -9.78 -1.85
C THR A 56 9.30 -9.41 -0.41
N GLU A 57 8.13 -9.84 0.05
CA GLU A 57 7.72 -9.72 1.46
C GLU A 57 8.76 -10.33 2.41
N GLU A 58 9.33 -11.49 2.06
CA GLU A 58 10.36 -12.15 2.88
C GLU A 58 11.64 -11.30 2.99
N GLN A 59 12.05 -10.66 1.89
CA GLN A 59 13.20 -9.75 1.89
C GLN A 59 12.92 -8.50 2.74
N LEU A 60 11.70 -7.96 2.67
CA LEU A 60 11.25 -6.85 3.53
C LEU A 60 11.26 -7.27 5.00
N LEU A 61 10.73 -8.44 5.33
CA LEU A 61 10.76 -8.99 6.69
C LEU A 61 12.20 -9.12 7.20
N LYS A 62 13.09 -9.75 6.41
CA LYS A 62 14.50 -9.91 6.77
C LYS A 62 15.17 -8.56 7.03
N CYS A 63 14.92 -7.57 6.17
CA CYS A 63 15.45 -6.20 6.35
C CYS A 63 14.96 -5.57 7.67
N HIS A 64 13.69 -5.75 8.02
CA HIS A 64 13.14 -5.20 9.27
C HIS A 64 13.66 -5.94 10.51
N LEU A 65 13.79 -7.28 10.46
CA LEU A 65 14.39 -8.07 11.55
C LEU A 65 15.84 -7.64 11.81
N GLN A 66 16.63 -7.40 10.76
CA GLN A 66 18.01 -6.90 10.90
C GLN A 66 18.09 -5.51 11.55
N ARG A 67 17.02 -4.71 11.45
CA ARG A 67 16.88 -3.41 12.11
C ARG A 67 16.33 -3.49 13.53
N GLY A 68 16.16 -4.70 14.07
CA GLY A 68 15.66 -4.95 15.43
C GLY A 68 14.13 -4.90 15.55
N PHE A 69 13.38 -4.94 14.45
CA PHE A 69 11.93 -5.03 14.50
C PHE A 69 11.51 -6.48 14.78
N LYS A 70 10.36 -6.68 15.43
CA LYS A 70 9.83 -8.03 15.69
C LYS A 70 9.31 -8.70 14.41
N TYR A 71 8.78 -7.91 13.48
CA TYR A 71 8.23 -8.28 12.17
C TYR A 71 8.09 -7.04 11.29
N ILE A 72 7.45 -7.14 10.12
CA ILE A 72 7.29 -6.01 9.20
C ILE A 72 6.59 -4.84 9.90
N GLY A 73 7.11 -3.63 9.72
CA GLY A 73 6.61 -2.41 10.36
C GLY A 73 5.36 -1.82 9.69
N TYR A 74 5.07 -2.21 8.45
CA TYR A 74 3.88 -1.81 7.71
C TYR A 74 2.72 -2.77 7.97
N HIS A 75 1.48 -2.29 7.86
CA HIS A 75 0.29 -3.14 7.95
C HIS A 75 0.07 -3.91 6.63
N PHE A 76 0.35 -3.23 5.52
CA PHE A 76 0.18 -3.77 4.17
C PHE A 76 1.43 -3.57 3.32
N TYR A 77 1.73 -4.55 2.48
CA TYR A 77 2.77 -4.47 1.47
C TYR A 77 2.21 -4.85 0.11
N ILE A 78 2.56 -4.11 -0.94
CA ILE A 78 2.06 -4.34 -2.31
C ILE A 78 3.26 -4.58 -3.21
N THR A 79 3.41 -5.81 -3.70
CA THR A 79 4.47 -6.21 -4.63
C THR A 79 4.21 -5.66 -6.04
N ARG A 80 5.22 -5.68 -6.91
CA ARG A 80 5.16 -5.06 -8.24
C ARG A 80 4.07 -5.60 -9.15
N ASP A 81 3.70 -6.88 -9.01
CA ASP A 81 2.58 -7.50 -9.71
C ASP A 81 1.20 -7.09 -9.14
N GLY A 82 1.21 -6.29 -8.07
CA GLY A 82 0.02 -5.79 -7.40
C GLY A 82 -0.57 -6.76 -6.37
N GLU A 83 0.18 -7.81 -5.97
CA GLU A 83 -0.25 -8.66 -4.87
C GLU A 83 -0.21 -7.89 -3.55
N LEU A 84 -1.27 -8.05 -2.74
CA LEU A 84 -1.39 -7.44 -1.43
C LEU A 84 -1.05 -8.45 -0.34
N HIS A 85 -0.06 -8.09 0.48
CA HIS A 85 0.36 -8.85 1.65
C HIS A 85 -0.09 -8.15 2.93
N HIS A 86 -0.72 -8.91 3.83
CA HIS A 86 -1.10 -8.48 5.17
C HIS A 86 0.03 -8.79 6.14
N CYS A 87 0.81 -7.78 6.52
CA CYS A 87 2.05 -7.97 7.27
C CYS A 87 1.89 -7.72 8.76
N ARG A 88 0.87 -6.97 9.16
CA ARG A 88 0.59 -6.60 10.56
C ARG A 88 -0.90 -6.34 10.74
N PRO A 89 -1.52 -6.84 11.83
CA PRO A 89 -2.91 -6.51 12.16
C PRO A 89 -3.10 -5.00 12.30
N VAL A 90 -4.22 -4.47 11.77
CA VAL A 90 -4.55 -3.04 11.91
C VAL A 90 -4.85 -2.67 13.35
N SER A 91 -5.25 -3.62 14.19
CA SER A 91 -5.43 -3.46 15.63
C SER A 91 -4.14 -3.10 16.38
N GLU A 92 -2.96 -3.43 15.82
CA GLU A 92 -1.67 -3.11 16.40
C GLU A 92 -1.06 -1.82 15.84
N PRO A 93 -0.32 -1.04 16.65
CA PRO A 93 0.51 0.05 16.12
C PRO A 93 1.57 -0.46 15.16
N GLY A 94 1.76 0.22 14.03
CA GLY A 94 2.86 -0.05 13.13
C GLY A 94 4.24 0.33 13.69
N ALA A 95 5.28 0.11 12.89
CA ALA A 95 6.63 0.62 13.12
C ALA A 95 7.17 1.24 11.82
N HIS A 96 6.44 2.23 11.27
CA HIS A 96 6.73 2.82 9.97
C HIS A 96 6.98 4.33 10.02
N VAL A 97 6.40 5.06 11.00
CA VAL A 97 6.67 6.49 11.22
C VAL A 97 6.75 6.79 12.70
N ARG A 98 7.95 7.15 13.17
CA ARG A 98 8.17 7.53 14.58
C ARG A 98 7.26 8.70 14.97
N GLY A 99 6.57 8.56 16.10
CA GLY A 99 5.62 9.56 16.64
C GLY A 99 4.19 9.44 16.08
N PHE A 100 3.96 8.71 14.97
CA PHE A 100 2.64 8.59 14.35
C PHE A 100 2.07 7.17 14.35
N ASN A 101 2.87 6.16 14.68
CA ASN A 101 2.49 4.75 14.58
C ASN A 101 1.20 4.39 15.33
N ARG A 102 0.95 5.02 16.49
CA ARG A 102 -0.22 4.73 17.33
C ARG A 102 -1.55 5.08 16.65
N HIS A 103 -1.54 6.10 15.79
CA HIS A 103 -2.74 6.67 15.17
C HIS A 103 -2.73 6.54 13.64
N SER A 104 -1.95 5.61 13.11
CA SER A 104 -1.83 5.45 11.65
C SER A 104 -1.84 4.00 11.20
N ILE A 105 -2.24 3.83 9.94
CA ILE A 105 -2.08 2.59 9.16
C ILE A 105 -0.99 2.85 8.13
N GLY A 106 0.02 1.99 8.06
CA GLY A 106 1.11 2.08 7.09
C GLY A 106 0.92 1.11 5.95
N ILE A 107 0.95 1.62 4.71
CA ILE A 107 0.92 0.85 3.47
C ILE A 107 2.24 1.09 2.75
N CYS A 108 2.93 0.04 2.32
CA CYS A 108 4.17 0.17 1.57
C CYS A 108 4.02 -0.51 0.21
N TYR A 109 4.44 0.15 -0.87
CA TYR A 109 4.57 -0.51 -2.18
C TYR A 109 6.04 -0.81 -2.49
N GLU A 110 6.28 -1.90 -3.22
CA GLU A 110 7.59 -2.28 -3.73
C GLU A 110 8.06 -1.30 -4.80
N GLY A 111 9.22 -0.67 -4.59
CA GLY A 111 9.79 0.31 -5.51
C GLY A 111 10.13 1.64 -4.86
N GLY A 112 9.96 2.74 -5.60
CA GLY A 112 10.25 4.10 -5.17
C GLY A 112 11.63 4.60 -5.60
N LEU A 113 12.46 3.74 -6.23
CA LEU A 113 13.70 4.14 -6.89
C LEU A 113 13.66 3.66 -8.34
N ASP A 114 14.18 4.49 -9.25
CA ASP A 114 14.42 4.09 -10.63
C ASP A 114 15.56 3.05 -10.74
N GLU A 115 15.89 2.63 -11.95
CA GLU A 115 16.94 1.63 -12.19
C GLU A 115 18.34 2.12 -11.77
N ASN A 116 18.55 3.45 -11.74
CA ASN A 116 19.79 4.08 -11.30
C ASN A 116 19.85 4.31 -9.77
N GLY A 117 18.72 4.14 -9.07
CA GLY A 117 18.61 4.33 -7.63
C GLY A 117 18.17 5.72 -7.19
N TYR A 118 17.65 6.54 -8.11
CA TYR A 118 17.09 7.85 -7.77
C TYR A 118 15.61 7.74 -7.39
N PRO A 119 15.11 8.55 -6.44
CA PRO A 119 13.70 8.57 -6.07
C PRO A 119 12.79 8.86 -7.28
N ALA A 120 11.84 7.98 -7.52
CA ALA A 120 10.89 8.08 -8.61
C ALA A 120 9.59 7.35 -8.27
N ASP A 121 8.47 7.79 -8.84
CA ASP A 121 7.21 7.04 -8.80
C ASP A 121 7.29 5.83 -9.76
N THR A 122 7.75 4.71 -9.23
CA THR A 122 7.94 3.47 -9.99
C THR A 122 6.77 2.50 -9.87
N ARG A 123 5.62 2.94 -9.35
CA ARG A 123 4.44 2.09 -9.21
C ARG A 123 3.99 1.54 -10.56
N THR A 124 3.81 0.23 -10.61
CA THR A 124 3.16 -0.42 -11.76
C THR A 124 1.67 -0.10 -11.79
N GLN A 125 1.02 -0.32 -12.93
CA GLN A 125 -0.44 -0.18 -13.03
C GLN A 125 -1.17 -1.11 -12.06
N ALA A 126 -0.65 -2.33 -11.83
CA ALA A 126 -1.21 -3.29 -10.89
C ALA A 126 -1.12 -2.77 -9.44
N GLN A 127 0.01 -2.18 -9.04
CA GLN A 127 0.17 -1.55 -7.72
C GLN A 127 -0.78 -0.37 -7.54
N ARG A 128 -0.94 0.48 -8.55
CA ARG A 128 -1.87 1.63 -8.51
C ARG A 128 -3.31 1.18 -8.29
N PHE A 129 -3.75 0.13 -8.96
CA PHE A 129 -5.10 -0.44 -8.76
C PHE A 129 -5.26 -1.03 -7.37
N THR A 130 -4.32 -1.85 -6.91
CA THR A 130 -4.39 -2.46 -5.57
C THR A 130 -4.37 -1.39 -4.48
N LEU A 131 -3.52 -0.37 -4.62
CA LEU A 131 -3.43 0.72 -3.66
C LEU A 131 -4.73 1.54 -3.61
N LEU A 132 -5.31 1.88 -4.75
CA LEU A 132 -6.59 2.58 -4.82
C LEU A 132 -7.72 1.78 -4.16
N ASP A 133 -7.82 0.48 -4.47
CA ASP A 133 -8.84 -0.39 -3.89
C ASP A 133 -8.68 -0.50 -2.36
N LEU A 134 -7.45 -0.68 -1.86
CA LEU A 134 -7.15 -0.72 -0.43
C LEU A 134 -7.47 0.61 0.26
N LEU A 135 -7.06 1.73 -0.32
CA LEU A 135 -7.33 3.07 0.23
C LEU A 135 -8.84 3.36 0.29
N THR A 136 -9.59 2.94 -0.73
CA THR A 136 -11.07 3.08 -0.76
C THR A 136 -11.71 2.32 0.40
N ILE A 137 -11.27 1.08 0.67
CA ILE A 137 -11.78 0.26 1.78
C ILE A 137 -11.43 0.90 3.12
N LEU A 138 -10.16 1.26 3.31
CA LEU A 138 -9.70 1.88 4.55
C LEU A 138 -10.37 3.24 4.80
N ARG A 139 -10.61 4.02 3.76
CA ARG A 139 -11.34 5.29 3.87
C ARG A 139 -12.79 5.08 4.32
N HIS A 140 -13.43 4.04 3.83
CA HIS A 140 -14.78 3.67 4.28
C HIS A 140 -14.79 3.25 5.76
N GLN A 141 -13.79 2.49 6.20
CA GLN A 141 -13.66 2.06 7.61
C GLN A 141 -13.23 3.21 8.54
N TYR A 142 -12.40 4.12 8.07
CA TYR A 142 -11.84 5.24 8.82
C TYR A 142 -12.12 6.58 8.12
N PRO A 143 -13.39 7.03 8.08
CA PRO A 143 -13.82 8.17 7.25
C PRO A 143 -13.18 9.50 7.61
N LYS A 144 -12.64 9.63 8.84
CA LYS A 144 -11.94 10.83 9.32
C LYS A 144 -10.41 10.78 9.13
N ALA A 145 -9.87 9.63 8.73
CA ALA A 145 -8.42 9.48 8.54
C ALA A 145 -7.94 10.21 7.28
N GLN A 146 -6.83 10.92 7.39
CA GLN A 146 -6.20 11.58 6.24
C GLN A 146 -5.32 10.58 5.48
N ILE A 147 -5.45 10.53 4.15
CA ILE A 147 -4.58 9.76 3.26
C ILE A 147 -3.42 10.65 2.84
N LEU A 148 -2.19 10.25 3.16
CA LEU A 148 -0.98 11.02 2.83
C LEU A 148 0.24 10.13 2.63
N GLY A 149 1.23 10.70 1.95
CA GLY A 149 2.56 10.11 1.85
C GLY A 149 3.39 10.34 3.12
N HIS A 150 4.40 9.52 3.33
CA HIS A 150 5.30 9.64 4.48
C HIS A 150 5.83 11.06 4.67
N TYR A 151 6.35 11.70 3.61
CA TYR A 151 6.88 13.06 3.68
C TYR A 151 5.83 14.13 4.00
N GLN A 152 4.55 13.84 3.78
CA GLN A 152 3.45 14.77 3.97
C GLN A 152 2.94 14.83 5.43
N LEU A 153 3.41 13.93 6.30
CA LEU A 153 3.04 13.88 7.72
C LEU A 153 3.58 15.07 8.51
N SER A 154 4.81 15.50 8.23
CA SER A 154 5.46 16.59 8.93
C SER A 154 6.51 17.26 8.04
N ALA A 155 6.63 18.58 8.14
CA ALA A 155 7.67 19.36 7.46
C ALA A 155 9.10 18.94 7.86
N SER A 156 9.27 18.27 9.01
CA SER A 156 10.55 17.74 9.46
C SER A 156 10.98 16.43 8.76
N ILE A 157 10.11 15.83 7.95
CA ILE A 157 10.42 14.59 7.23
C ILE A 157 11.00 14.93 5.86
N HIS A 158 12.32 14.95 5.76
CA HIS A 158 13.06 15.22 4.52
C HIS A 158 13.32 13.95 3.71
N LYS A 159 12.25 13.27 3.24
CA LYS A 159 12.30 12.04 2.44
C LYS A 159 11.42 12.19 1.22
N ALA A 160 11.78 11.54 0.11
CA ALA A 160 10.93 11.50 -1.09
C ALA A 160 9.74 10.52 -0.96
N CYS A 161 9.82 9.56 -0.04
CA CYS A 161 8.83 8.50 0.17
C CYS A 161 7.41 9.07 0.38
N PRO A 162 6.43 8.64 -0.39
CA PRO A 162 6.36 7.52 -1.34
C PRO A 162 6.72 7.87 -2.79
N CYS A 163 7.40 8.97 -3.07
CA CYS A 163 7.82 9.44 -4.39
C CYS A 163 6.70 9.93 -5.31
N PHE A 164 5.53 10.22 -4.77
CA PHE A 164 4.41 10.89 -5.44
C PHE A 164 3.55 11.64 -4.42
N ASP A 165 2.69 12.54 -4.90
CA ASP A 165 1.82 13.33 -4.03
C ASP A 165 0.50 12.60 -3.75
N CYS A 166 0.42 11.96 -2.57
CA CYS A 166 -0.77 11.22 -2.14
C CYS A 166 -1.98 12.14 -1.92
N ARG A 167 -1.79 13.33 -1.35
CA ARG A 167 -2.90 14.25 -1.09
C ARG A 167 -3.57 14.69 -2.39
N LYS A 168 -2.77 14.93 -3.43
CA LYS A 168 -3.29 15.32 -4.74
C LYS A 168 -3.93 14.15 -5.46
N GLU A 169 -3.28 12.98 -5.47
CA GLU A 169 -3.74 11.81 -6.23
C GLU A 169 -5.03 11.21 -5.65
N TYR A 170 -5.20 11.27 -4.32
CA TYR A 170 -6.36 10.70 -3.60
C TYR A 170 -7.26 11.75 -2.96
N ALA A 171 -7.30 12.96 -3.52
CA ALA A 171 -8.11 14.06 -3.01
C ALA A 171 -9.63 13.75 -3.00
N GLU A 172 -10.08 12.90 -3.92
CA GLU A 172 -11.50 12.54 -4.09
C GLU A 172 -11.93 11.31 -3.25
N LEU A 173 -10.99 10.70 -2.51
CA LEU A 173 -11.29 9.66 -1.53
C LEU A 173 -11.58 10.28 -0.16
#